data_adb6cfeff239f1a1655dc45dc4936d9a
#
_entry.id   adb6cfeff239f1a1655dc45dc4936d9a
#
_cell.length_a   1.000
_cell.length_b   1.000
_cell.length_c   1.000
_cell.angle_alpha   90.00
_cell.angle_beta   90.00
_cell.angle_gamma   90.00
#
_symmetry.space_group_name_H-M   'P 1'
#
loop_
_entity.id
_entity.type
_entity.pdbx_description
1 polymer ?
#
loop_
_entity_poly.entity_id
_entity_poly.type
_entity_poly.pdbx_seq_one_letter_code
_entity_poly.pdbx_strand_id
1 'polypeptide(L)'
;YEQIQIYNVANGERFTTYAIRAECGSKMISVNGAAAHKAQPGDRVIICTYAQFEQAELASFEPRLVYCNPDNSVSHSANAIPVQVA
;
A
#
# COMPACT_ATOMS: atom_id res chain seq x y z
N TYR A 1 7.67 2.29 -11.67
CA TYR A 1 7.02 3.62 -11.74
C TYR A 1 5.49 3.54 -11.73
N GLU A 2 4.94 2.42 -11.24
CA GLU A 2 3.50 2.27 -11.11
C GLU A 2 2.93 3.35 -10.21
N GLN A 3 1.80 3.93 -10.62
CA GLN A 3 1.10 4.91 -9.79
C GLN A 3 0.51 4.21 -8.56
N ILE A 4 0.75 4.79 -7.39
CA ILE A 4 0.27 4.26 -6.12
C ILE A 4 -0.40 5.36 -5.30
N GLN A 5 -1.31 4.93 -4.43
CA GLN A 5 -1.91 5.76 -3.39
C GLN A 5 -1.29 5.36 -2.06
N ILE A 6 -0.88 6.35 -1.28
CA ILE A 6 -0.36 6.13 0.07
C ILE A 6 -1.31 6.77 1.08
N TYR A 7 -1.67 6.02 2.09
CA TYR A 7 -2.51 6.46 3.19
C TYR A 7 -1.69 6.41 4.46
N ASN A 8 -1.44 7.56 5.06
CA ASN A 8 -0.65 7.65 6.29
C ASN A 8 -1.58 7.49 7.50
N VAL A 9 -1.45 6.38 8.21
CA VAL A 9 -2.32 6.07 9.35
C VAL A 9 -2.04 7.01 10.54
N ALA A 10 -0.82 7.55 10.63
CA ALA A 10 -0.43 8.41 11.74
C ALA A 10 -1.05 9.81 11.66
N ASN A 11 -1.20 10.36 10.46
CA ASN A 11 -1.68 11.74 10.29
C ASN A 11 -2.91 11.89 9.41
N GLY A 12 -3.39 10.78 8.82
CA GLY A 12 -4.57 10.80 7.95
C GLY A 12 -4.32 11.34 6.54
N GLU A 13 -3.09 11.69 6.20
CA GLU A 13 -2.78 12.19 4.86
C GLU A 13 -2.93 11.09 3.82
N ARG A 14 -3.45 11.47 2.66
CA ARG A 14 -3.63 10.59 1.51
C ARG A 14 -3.03 11.29 0.30
N PHE A 15 -2.13 10.59 -0.39
CA PHE A 15 -1.46 11.19 -1.53
C PHE A 15 -1.16 10.17 -2.61
N THR A 16 -1.08 10.67 -3.84
CA THR A 16 -0.73 9.90 -5.02
C THR A 16 0.74 10.10 -5.33
N THR A 17 1.43 9.01 -5.59
CA THR A 17 2.83 9.02 -6.00
C THR A 17 3.11 7.84 -6.92
N TYR A 18 4.35 7.45 -7.09
CA TYR A 18 4.73 6.29 -7.89
C TYR A 18 5.81 5.49 -7.18
N ALA A 19 5.87 4.21 -7.49
CA ALA A 19 6.82 3.30 -6.86
C ALA A 19 8.19 3.38 -7.55
N ILE A 20 9.23 3.42 -6.74
CA ILE A 20 10.61 3.31 -7.19
C ILE A 20 11.21 2.09 -6.53
N ARG A 21 11.89 1.28 -7.31
CA ARG A 21 12.50 0.05 -6.81
C ARG A 21 13.68 0.39 -5.89
N ALA A 22 13.67 -0.20 -4.70
CA ALA A 22 14.79 -0.14 -3.75
C ALA A 22 15.60 -1.45 -3.82
N GLU A 23 16.66 -1.53 -3.03
CA GLU A 23 17.47 -2.73 -2.95
C GLU A 23 16.63 -3.91 -2.43
N CYS A 24 16.66 -5.03 -3.14
CA CYS A 24 15.93 -6.22 -2.77
C CYS A 24 16.40 -6.74 -1.40
N GLY A 25 15.45 -7.02 -0.52
CA GLY A 25 15.74 -7.52 0.83
C GLY A 25 16.06 -6.44 1.86
N SER A 26 16.12 -5.16 1.46
CA SER A 26 16.41 -4.05 2.40
C SER A 26 15.31 -3.82 3.42
N LYS A 27 14.06 -4.23 3.10
CA LYS A 27 12.87 -3.98 3.92
C LYS A 27 12.60 -2.48 4.14
N MET A 28 13.22 -1.63 3.35
CA MET A 28 13.11 -0.17 3.47
C MET A 28 11.90 0.33 2.69
N ILE A 29 11.11 1.18 3.34
CA ILE A 29 10.13 2.03 2.66
C ILE A 29 10.62 3.46 2.83
N SER A 30 10.95 4.10 1.73
CA SER A 30 11.48 5.45 1.71
C SER A 30 10.53 6.37 0.96
N VAL A 31 10.16 7.48 1.58
CA VAL A 31 9.28 8.48 0.98
C VAL A 31 10.13 9.72 0.70
N ASN A 32 10.28 10.05 -0.57
CA ASN A 32 11.21 11.07 -1.05
C ASN A 32 10.49 12.24 -1.71
N GLY A 33 11.23 13.33 -1.92
CA GLY A 33 10.74 14.50 -2.67
C GLY A 33 9.56 15.17 -1.96
N ALA A 34 8.61 15.64 -2.76
CA ALA A 34 7.43 16.33 -2.24
C ALA A 34 6.60 15.47 -1.28
N ALA A 35 6.54 14.18 -1.53
CA ALA A 35 5.79 13.24 -0.68
C ALA A 35 6.36 13.14 0.75
N ALA A 36 7.63 13.48 0.94
CA ALA A 36 8.26 13.47 2.26
C ALA A 36 7.64 14.47 3.23
N HIS A 37 6.90 15.45 2.73
CA HIS A 37 6.14 16.37 3.58
C HIS A 37 4.89 15.73 4.18
N LYS A 38 4.47 14.57 3.68
CA LYS A 38 3.25 13.86 4.09
C LYS A 38 3.51 12.68 5.00
N ALA A 39 4.75 12.26 5.16
CA ALA A 39 5.10 11.10 5.96
C ALA A 39 6.47 11.30 6.62
N GLN A 40 6.61 10.82 7.84
CA GLN A 40 7.84 10.89 8.61
C GLN A 40 8.30 9.47 8.95
N PRO A 41 9.64 9.29 9.18
CA PRO A 41 10.12 8.00 9.67
C PRO A 41 9.36 7.54 10.91
N GLY A 42 8.99 6.28 10.92
CA GLY A 42 8.18 5.70 12.00
C GLY A 42 6.68 5.69 11.74
N ASP A 43 6.20 6.46 10.76
CA ASP A 43 4.78 6.46 10.39
C ASP A 43 4.39 5.13 9.77
N ARG A 44 3.18 4.66 10.11
CA ARG A 44 2.58 3.51 9.45
C ARG A 44 1.81 3.98 8.23
N VAL A 45 2.06 3.35 7.09
CA VAL A 45 1.38 3.69 5.84
C VAL A 45 0.71 2.46 5.23
N ILE A 46 -0.31 2.73 4.44
CA ILE A 46 -0.96 1.73 3.58
C ILE A 46 -0.65 2.14 2.15
N ILE A 47 -0.17 1.20 1.33
CA ILE A 47 0.16 1.45 -0.07
C ILE A 47 -0.82 0.66 -0.92
N CYS A 48 -1.53 1.35 -1.82
CA CYS A 48 -2.54 0.74 -2.66
C CYS A 48 -2.27 1.01 -4.13
N THR A 49 -2.60 0.02 -4.96
CA THR A 49 -2.75 0.19 -6.40
C THR A 49 -4.19 -0.12 -6.78
N TYR A 50 -4.69 0.56 -7.79
CA TYR A 50 -6.05 0.39 -8.26
C TYR A 50 -6.05 0.09 -9.75
N ALA A 51 -7.03 -0.66 -10.20
CA ALA A 51 -7.22 -0.95 -11.61
C ALA A 51 -8.70 -0.91 -11.94
N GLN A 52 -9.01 -0.68 -13.21
CA GLN A 52 -10.37 -0.72 -13.73
C GLN A 52 -10.62 -2.09 -14.34
N PHE A 53 -11.81 -2.61 -14.13
CA PHE A 53 -12.20 -3.94 -14.63
C PHE A 53 -13.53 -3.86 -15.35
N GLU A 54 -13.66 -4.66 -16.40
CA GLU A 54 -14.96 -4.94 -16.99
C GLU A 54 -15.81 -5.75 -16.01
N GLN A 55 -17.14 -5.60 -16.12
CA GLN A 55 -18.05 -6.29 -15.22
C GLN A 55 -17.79 -7.81 -15.21
N ALA A 56 -17.49 -8.41 -16.36
CA ALA A 56 -17.24 -9.85 -16.48
C ALA A 56 -15.96 -10.27 -15.74
N GLU A 57 -14.96 -9.40 -15.67
CA GLU A 57 -13.69 -9.70 -15.00
C GLU A 57 -13.84 -9.75 -13.47
N LEU A 58 -14.84 -9.03 -12.94
CA LEU A 58 -15.06 -8.96 -11.50
C LEU A 58 -15.45 -10.30 -10.90
N ALA A 59 -16.04 -11.19 -11.70
CA ALA A 59 -16.46 -12.52 -11.23
C ALA A 59 -15.27 -13.36 -10.73
N SER A 60 -14.08 -13.15 -11.31
CA SER A 60 -12.87 -13.89 -10.95
C SER A 60 -11.79 -13.02 -10.31
N PHE A 61 -12.06 -11.72 -10.12
CA PHE A 61 -11.09 -10.82 -9.52
C PHE A 61 -10.96 -11.06 -8.02
N GLU A 62 -9.72 -11.15 -7.57
CA GLU A 62 -9.37 -11.18 -6.16
C GLU A 62 -8.29 -10.13 -5.90
N PRO A 63 -8.47 -9.24 -4.91
CA PRO A 63 -7.40 -8.31 -4.54
C PRO A 63 -6.25 -9.07 -3.88
N ARG A 64 -5.07 -8.49 -3.94
CA ARG A 64 -3.91 -8.99 -3.21
C ARG A 64 -3.63 -8.07 -2.05
N LEU A 65 -3.73 -8.60 -0.84
CA LEU A 65 -3.49 -7.87 0.39
C LEU A 65 -2.24 -8.45 1.06
N VAL A 66 -1.28 -7.60 1.36
CA VAL A 66 -0.03 -8.00 2.00
C VAL A 66 0.08 -7.27 3.32
N TYR A 67 0.13 -8.04 4.41
CA TYR A 67 0.27 -7.50 5.77
C TYR A 67 1.71 -7.64 6.22
N CYS A 68 2.25 -6.56 6.76
CA CYS A 68 3.66 -6.49 7.15
C CYS A 68 3.81 -6.40 8.66
N ASN A 69 4.91 -6.97 9.14
CA ASN A 69 5.38 -6.80 10.51
C ASN A 69 5.99 -5.40 10.69
N PRO A 70 6.24 -4.96 11.93
CA PRO A 70 6.87 -3.65 12.17
C PRO A 70 8.22 -3.44 11.46
N ASP A 71 8.95 -4.51 11.14
CA ASP A 71 10.21 -4.44 10.41
C ASP A 71 10.06 -4.49 8.89
N ASN A 72 8.82 -4.38 8.39
CA ASN A 72 8.44 -4.48 6.98
C ASN A 72 8.60 -5.87 6.36
N SER A 73 8.90 -6.90 7.13
CA SER A 73 8.80 -8.26 6.63
C SER A 73 7.33 -8.65 6.46
N VAL A 74 7.06 -9.54 5.50
CA VAL A 74 5.69 -10.00 5.25
C VAL A 74 5.24 -10.92 6.38
N SER A 75 4.14 -10.57 7.03
CA SER A 75 3.48 -11.42 8.02
C SER A 75 2.62 -12.48 7.33
N HIS A 76 1.68 -12.03 6.52
CA HIS A 76 0.78 -12.92 5.78
C HIS A 76 0.16 -12.14 4.63
N SER A 77 -0.49 -12.86 3.73
CA SER A 77 -1.26 -12.28 2.64
C SER A 77 -2.69 -12.80 2.65
N ALA A 78 -3.58 -12.05 2.03
CA ALA A 78 -5.00 -12.39 1.91
C ALA A 78 -5.51 -11.95 0.55
N ASN A 79 -6.68 -12.44 0.17
CA ASN A 79 -7.33 -12.10 -1.11
C ASN A 79 -8.72 -11.50 -0.93
N ALA A 80 -9.09 -11.16 0.28
CA ALA A 80 -10.38 -10.54 0.58
C ALA A 80 -10.29 -9.77 1.89
N ILE A 81 -11.10 -8.73 1.99
CA ILE A 81 -11.37 -8.04 3.24
C ILE A 81 -12.69 -8.60 3.76
N PRO A 82 -12.73 -9.11 5.00
CA PRO A 82 -13.98 -9.60 5.57
C PRO A 82 -15.06 -8.52 5.58
N VAL A 83 -16.31 -8.97 5.49
CA VAL A 83 -17.45 -8.05 5.64
C VAL A 83 -17.35 -7.35 6.99
N GLN A 84 -17.41 -6.03 6.95
CA GLN A 84 -17.28 -5.21 8.15
C GLN A 84 -18.65 -5.07 8.83
N VAL A 85 -18.64 -5.23 10.14
CA VAL A 85 -19.82 -5.05 10.97
C VAL A 85 -19.62 -3.78 11.79
N ALA A 86 -20.59 -2.87 11.71
CA ALA A 86 -20.48 -1.58 12.40
C ALA A 86 -20.60 -1.73 13.93
#